data_268121c81533f53637fc98e96d71d4e2
#
_entry.id   268121c81533f53637fc98e96d71d4e2
#
_cell.length_a   1.000
_cell.length_b   1.000
_cell.length_c   1.000
_cell.angle_alpha   90.00
_cell.angle_beta   90.00
_cell.angle_gamma   90.00
#
_symmetry.space_group_name_H-M   'P 1'
#
loop_
_entity.id
_entity.type
_entity.pdbx_description
1 polymer ?
#
loop_
_entity_poly.entity_id
_entity_poly.type
_entity_poly.pdbx_seq_one_letter_code
_entity_poly.pdbx_strand_id
1 'polypeptide(L)'
;STETFLDLLPEFGIKYTIDMVPDDQPIPIKVRRGKLISVPYSTDINDIRVMGVRGYSADQWAAMVKASFDQLYAEGQNNGMVACMPLHPFVVGQPHRITALHDVLGHVKSHADVWLATAREIADWYLQHHFDKAFVYRAGKTAARP
;
A
#
# COMPACT_ATOMS: atom_id res chain seq x y z
N SER A 1 -3.84 -8.72 14.24
CA SER A 1 -2.57 -9.42 14.58
C SER A 1 -2.17 -9.09 16.00
N THR A 2 -1.68 -10.06 16.77
CA THR A 2 -1.11 -9.83 18.09
C THR A 2 0.36 -9.46 17.96
N GLU A 3 0.93 -8.73 18.96
CA GLU A 3 2.36 -8.40 18.97
C GLU A 3 3.24 -9.65 18.84
N THR A 4 2.87 -10.75 19.47
CA THR A 4 3.58 -12.03 19.38
C THR A 4 3.60 -12.59 17.96
N PHE A 5 2.49 -12.45 17.20
CA PHE A 5 2.43 -12.90 15.82
C PHE A 5 3.40 -12.10 14.93
N LEU A 6 3.45 -10.79 15.07
CA LEU A 6 4.36 -9.94 14.31
C LEU A 6 5.83 -10.25 14.58
N ASP A 7 6.16 -10.60 15.82
CA ASP A 7 7.52 -11.00 16.21
C ASP A 7 7.99 -12.29 15.53
N LEU A 8 7.06 -13.21 15.23
CA LEU A 8 7.37 -14.48 14.57
C LEU A 8 7.61 -14.31 13.06
N LEU A 9 7.01 -13.33 12.41
CA LEU A 9 7.11 -13.18 10.95
C LEU A 9 8.56 -13.11 10.44
N PRO A 10 9.46 -12.30 11.02
CA PRO A 10 10.85 -12.26 10.57
C PRO A 10 11.62 -13.55 10.84
N GLU A 11 11.28 -14.31 11.89
CA GLU A 11 11.90 -15.60 12.20
C GLU A 11 11.64 -16.63 11.09
N PHE A 12 10.49 -16.53 10.41
CA PHE A 12 10.14 -17.33 9.23
C PHE A 12 10.58 -16.69 7.89
N GLY A 13 11.41 -15.64 7.93
CA GLY A 13 11.92 -14.98 6.73
C GLY A 13 10.90 -14.06 6.04
N ILE A 14 9.78 -13.75 6.69
CA ILE A 14 8.76 -12.83 6.16
C ILE A 14 9.24 -11.40 6.40
N LYS A 15 9.32 -10.61 5.34
CA LYS A 15 9.88 -9.25 5.35
C LYS A 15 8.82 -8.16 5.51
N TYR A 16 7.58 -8.43 5.12
CA TYR A 16 6.51 -7.45 5.14
C TYR A 16 5.15 -8.09 5.42
N THR A 17 4.23 -7.24 5.89
CA THR A 17 2.79 -7.53 6.01
C THR A 17 1.99 -6.41 5.33
N ILE A 18 0.77 -6.71 4.92
CA ILE A 18 -0.20 -5.75 4.38
C ILE A 18 -1.43 -5.61 5.28
N ASP A 19 -1.41 -6.21 6.48
CA ASP A 19 -2.56 -6.24 7.40
C ASP A 19 -2.72 -4.93 8.20
N MET A 20 -1.67 -4.13 8.27
CA MET A 20 -1.67 -2.87 9.00
C MET A 20 -1.62 -1.73 7.98
N VAL A 21 -2.59 -0.83 8.03
CA VAL A 21 -2.74 0.26 7.06
C VAL A 21 -2.74 1.61 7.80
N PRO A 22 -1.62 2.00 8.41
CA PRO A 22 -1.56 3.26 9.15
C PRO A 22 -1.28 4.48 8.26
N ASP A 23 -0.79 4.25 7.03
CA ASP A 23 -0.36 5.31 6.11
C ASP A 23 -0.30 4.75 4.67
N ASP A 24 -0.26 5.63 3.68
CA ASP A 24 0.01 5.31 2.27
C ASP A 24 1.52 5.24 1.95
N GLN A 25 2.37 5.20 2.97
CA GLN A 25 3.81 4.95 2.88
C GLN A 25 4.18 3.64 3.56
N PRO A 26 5.20 2.92 3.08
CA PRO A 26 5.76 1.80 3.81
C PRO A 26 6.33 2.27 5.15
N ILE A 27 6.04 1.57 6.22
CA ILE A 27 6.55 1.90 7.54
C ILE A 27 7.20 0.70 8.23
N PRO A 28 8.26 0.92 9.04
CA PRO A 28 8.86 -0.15 9.81
C PRO A 28 7.97 -0.54 10.99
N ILE A 29 7.81 -1.83 11.19
CA ILE A 29 7.14 -2.41 12.35
C ILE A 29 8.19 -2.78 13.39
N LYS A 30 7.95 -2.37 14.65
CA LYS A 30 8.82 -2.77 15.75
C LYS A 30 8.57 -4.24 16.09
N VAL A 31 9.60 -5.05 15.97
CA VAL A 31 9.63 -6.49 16.33
C VAL A 31 10.82 -6.77 17.22
N ARG A 32 10.80 -7.89 17.96
CA ARG A 32 11.87 -8.27 18.89
C ARG A 32 13.19 -8.61 18.18
N ARG A 33 13.10 -9.24 17.01
CA ARG A 33 14.26 -9.65 16.19
C ARG A 33 13.96 -9.48 14.71
N GLY A 34 15.00 -9.16 13.94
CA GLY A 34 14.88 -8.99 12.49
C GLY A 34 14.26 -7.66 12.08
N LYS A 35 13.79 -7.62 10.84
CA LYS A 35 13.19 -6.44 10.21
C LYS A 35 11.84 -6.82 9.62
N LEU A 36 10.82 -6.00 9.89
CA LEU A 36 9.48 -6.17 9.35
C LEU A 36 8.93 -4.80 8.95
N ILE A 37 8.25 -4.72 7.83
CA ILE A 37 7.57 -3.50 7.38
C ILE A 37 6.10 -3.75 7.11
N SER A 38 5.28 -2.70 7.24
CA SER A 38 3.95 -2.64 6.68
C SER A 38 4.03 -2.00 5.30
N VAL A 39 3.54 -2.70 4.28
CA VAL A 39 3.33 -2.14 2.95
C VAL A 39 1.87 -1.71 2.86
N PRO A 40 1.56 -0.52 2.33
CA PRO A 40 0.18 -0.02 2.26
C PRO A 40 -0.77 -0.96 1.55
N TYR A 41 -2.01 -1.01 2.04
CA TYR A 41 -3.13 -1.73 1.44
C TYR A 41 -4.39 -0.87 1.53
N SER A 42 -4.91 -0.41 0.41
CA SER A 42 -6.03 0.53 0.38
C SER A 42 -7.38 -0.19 0.47
N THR A 43 -7.99 -0.19 1.66
CA THR A 43 -9.30 -0.82 1.87
C THR A 43 -10.44 -0.05 1.21
N ASP A 44 -10.33 1.26 1.06
CA ASP A 44 -11.41 2.13 0.59
C ASP A 44 -11.68 2.04 -0.90
N ILE A 45 -10.66 1.70 -1.70
CA ILE A 45 -10.76 1.47 -3.14
C ILE A 45 -10.76 -0.01 -3.52
N ASN A 46 -10.84 -0.90 -2.54
CA ASN A 46 -10.96 -2.34 -2.75
C ASN A 46 -12.26 -2.66 -3.52
N ASP A 47 -12.13 -3.34 -4.67
CA ASP A 47 -13.23 -3.58 -5.60
C ASP A 47 -14.42 -4.31 -4.99
N ILE A 48 -14.18 -5.34 -4.16
CA ILE A 48 -15.27 -6.07 -3.48
C ILE A 48 -15.97 -5.21 -2.44
N ARG A 49 -15.25 -4.33 -1.74
CA ARG A 49 -15.86 -3.43 -0.77
C ARG A 49 -16.70 -2.36 -1.46
N VAL A 50 -16.19 -1.77 -2.52
CA VAL A 50 -16.88 -0.70 -3.25
C VAL A 50 -18.06 -1.23 -4.06
N MET A 51 -17.82 -2.23 -4.92
CA MET A 51 -18.85 -2.76 -5.81
C MET A 51 -19.70 -3.84 -5.16
N GLY A 52 -19.09 -4.76 -4.39
CA GLY A 52 -19.80 -5.90 -3.82
C GLY A 52 -20.57 -5.57 -2.55
N VAL A 53 -20.01 -4.75 -1.67
CA VAL A 53 -20.62 -4.42 -0.37
C VAL A 53 -21.40 -3.11 -0.41
N ARG A 54 -20.80 -2.05 -0.96
CA ARG A 54 -21.43 -0.71 -1.01
C ARG A 54 -22.34 -0.50 -2.22
N GLY A 55 -22.32 -1.41 -3.21
CA GLY A 55 -23.21 -1.38 -4.37
C GLY A 55 -22.88 -0.32 -5.41
N TYR A 56 -21.68 0.23 -5.43
CA TYR A 56 -21.26 1.19 -6.44
C TYR A 56 -21.07 0.51 -7.81
N SER A 57 -21.27 1.28 -8.89
CA SER A 57 -20.98 0.80 -10.24
C SER A 57 -19.47 0.67 -10.47
N ALA A 58 -19.11 -0.05 -11.55
CA ALA A 58 -17.71 -0.16 -11.95
C ALA A 58 -17.10 1.20 -12.33
N ASP A 59 -17.89 2.08 -12.97
CA ASP A 59 -17.43 3.42 -13.33
C ASP A 59 -17.20 4.31 -12.09
N GLN A 60 -18.06 4.19 -11.07
CA GLN A 60 -17.85 4.89 -9.80
C GLN A 60 -16.61 4.39 -9.08
N TRP A 61 -16.38 3.07 -9.07
CA TRP A 61 -15.14 2.51 -8.54
C TRP A 61 -13.91 3.03 -9.29
N ALA A 62 -13.92 3.02 -10.62
CA ALA A 62 -12.82 3.54 -11.44
C ALA A 62 -12.54 5.02 -11.16
N ALA A 63 -13.59 5.84 -11.01
CA ALA A 63 -13.44 7.25 -10.65
C ALA A 63 -12.78 7.43 -9.27
N MET A 64 -13.18 6.63 -8.27
CA MET A 64 -12.58 6.66 -6.93
C MET A 64 -11.10 6.26 -6.97
N VAL A 65 -10.76 5.19 -7.70
CA VAL A 65 -9.36 4.73 -7.82
C VAL A 65 -8.50 5.77 -8.49
N LYS A 66 -8.97 6.38 -9.60
CA LYS A 66 -8.22 7.43 -10.31
C LYS A 66 -8.02 8.66 -9.41
N ALA A 67 -9.04 9.12 -8.72
CA ALA A 67 -8.93 10.26 -7.79
C ALA A 67 -7.93 9.97 -6.64
N SER A 68 -7.96 8.77 -6.08
CA SER A 68 -7.00 8.34 -5.05
C SER A 68 -5.57 8.29 -5.61
N PHE A 69 -5.39 7.73 -6.80
CA PHE A 69 -4.10 7.69 -7.47
C PHE A 69 -3.55 9.10 -7.76
N ASP A 70 -4.38 9.99 -8.31
CA ASP A 70 -3.97 11.36 -8.65
C ASP A 70 -3.49 12.13 -7.42
N GLN A 71 -4.18 11.97 -6.28
CA GLN A 71 -3.77 12.57 -5.01
C GLN A 71 -2.42 12.02 -4.55
N LEU A 72 -2.27 10.70 -4.51
CA LEU A 72 -1.02 10.05 -4.09
C LEU A 72 0.13 10.36 -5.06
N TYR A 73 -0.15 10.47 -6.35
CA TYR A 73 0.84 10.88 -7.35
C TYR A 73 1.35 12.30 -7.11
N ALA A 74 0.45 13.23 -6.80
CA ALA A 74 0.82 14.61 -6.46
C ALA A 74 1.67 14.69 -5.18
N GLU A 75 1.28 13.95 -4.14
CA GLU A 75 2.04 13.86 -2.87
C GLU A 75 3.36 13.12 -3.05
N GLY A 76 3.41 12.16 -3.96
CA GLY A 76 4.57 11.34 -4.29
C GLY A 76 5.75 12.11 -4.90
N GLN A 77 5.54 13.35 -5.35
CA GLN A 77 6.61 14.21 -5.84
C GLN A 77 7.68 14.51 -4.75
N ASN A 78 7.30 14.45 -3.49
CA ASN A 78 8.18 14.74 -2.36
C ASN A 78 8.29 13.59 -1.35
N ASN A 79 7.48 12.54 -1.50
CA ASN A 79 7.38 11.43 -0.57
C ASN A 79 7.26 10.10 -1.31
N GLY A 80 7.60 9.00 -0.66
CA GLY A 80 7.44 7.66 -1.23
C GLY A 80 6.03 7.11 -1.02
N MET A 81 5.05 7.55 -1.84
CA MET A 81 3.67 7.09 -1.75
C MET A 81 3.45 5.78 -2.50
N VAL A 82 2.56 4.95 -1.99
CA VAL A 82 2.17 3.66 -2.57
C VAL A 82 0.67 3.63 -2.81
N ALA A 83 0.26 3.63 -4.06
CA ALA A 83 -1.13 3.37 -4.45
C ALA A 83 -1.34 1.86 -4.59
N CYS A 84 -1.99 1.24 -3.60
CA CYS A 84 -2.36 -0.17 -3.66
C CYS A 84 -3.82 -0.30 -4.10
N MET A 85 -4.06 -1.08 -5.14
CA MET A 85 -5.40 -1.33 -5.67
C MET A 85 -5.75 -2.82 -5.49
N PRO A 86 -6.47 -3.18 -4.42
CA PRO A 86 -6.88 -4.56 -4.19
C PRO A 86 -7.95 -4.99 -5.19
N LEU A 87 -7.72 -6.10 -5.87
CA LEU A 87 -8.57 -6.61 -6.95
C LEU A 87 -8.99 -8.06 -6.72
N HIS A 88 -10.23 -8.37 -7.06
CA HIS A 88 -10.76 -9.72 -7.06
C HIS A 88 -11.21 -10.09 -8.49
N PRO A 89 -10.61 -11.13 -9.12
CA PRO A 89 -10.97 -11.53 -10.49
C PRO A 89 -12.46 -11.81 -10.68
N PHE A 90 -13.12 -12.35 -9.66
CA PHE A 90 -14.56 -12.62 -9.68
C PHE A 90 -15.43 -11.38 -9.44
N VAL A 91 -14.84 -10.22 -9.14
CA VAL A 91 -15.54 -8.92 -9.00
C VAL A 91 -15.26 -8.04 -10.20
N VAL A 92 -14.08 -7.44 -10.29
CA VAL A 92 -13.72 -6.49 -11.36
C VAL A 92 -13.43 -7.18 -12.69
N GLY A 93 -13.01 -8.46 -12.67
CA GLY A 93 -12.71 -9.24 -13.86
C GLY A 93 -13.93 -9.73 -14.65
N GLN A 94 -15.17 -9.41 -14.22
CA GLN A 94 -16.39 -9.77 -14.93
C GLN A 94 -16.53 -8.97 -16.25
N PRO A 95 -17.11 -9.57 -17.33
CA PRO A 95 -17.22 -8.91 -18.65
C PRO A 95 -17.83 -7.51 -18.62
N HIS A 96 -18.82 -7.28 -17.76
CA HIS A 96 -19.50 -5.99 -17.61
C HIS A 96 -18.75 -4.97 -16.74
N ARG A 97 -17.58 -5.34 -16.20
CA ARG A 97 -16.76 -4.48 -15.30
C ARG A 97 -15.33 -4.31 -15.77
N ILE A 98 -14.82 -5.21 -16.60
CA ILE A 98 -13.39 -5.24 -16.97
C ILE A 98 -12.93 -3.97 -17.68
N THR A 99 -13.82 -3.28 -18.38
CA THR A 99 -13.50 -2.00 -19.04
C THR A 99 -13.12 -0.92 -18.04
N ALA A 100 -13.73 -0.91 -16.85
CA ALA A 100 -13.38 0.01 -15.77
C ALA A 100 -11.95 -0.23 -15.25
N LEU A 101 -11.53 -1.50 -15.16
CA LEU A 101 -10.14 -1.84 -14.80
C LEU A 101 -9.17 -1.39 -15.89
N HIS A 102 -9.50 -1.60 -17.17
CA HIS A 102 -8.66 -1.11 -18.28
C HIS A 102 -8.49 0.41 -18.25
N ASP A 103 -9.58 1.14 -17.97
CA ASP A 103 -9.55 2.60 -17.85
C ASP A 103 -8.64 3.07 -16.70
N VAL A 104 -8.74 2.44 -15.53
CA VAL A 104 -7.85 2.73 -14.39
C VAL A 104 -6.40 2.44 -14.72
N LEU A 105 -6.10 1.27 -15.27
CA LEU A 105 -4.72 0.89 -15.62
C LEU A 105 -4.14 1.79 -16.72
N GLY A 106 -4.97 2.19 -17.70
CA GLY A 106 -4.59 3.16 -18.72
C GLY A 106 -4.24 4.52 -18.12
N HIS A 107 -5.06 5.00 -17.17
CA HIS A 107 -4.82 6.24 -16.45
C HIS A 107 -3.50 6.19 -15.67
N VAL A 108 -3.26 5.17 -14.86
CA VAL A 108 -2.00 5.01 -14.11
C VAL A 108 -0.79 4.99 -15.04
N LYS A 109 -0.87 4.23 -16.13
CA LYS A 109 0.23 4.11 -17.12
C LYS A 109 0.48 5.37 -17.94
N SER A 110 -0.44 6.31 -17.98
CA SER A 110 -0.26 7.59 -18.67
C SER A 110 0.60 8.59 -17.89
N HIS A 111 0.87 8.32 -16.62
CA HIS A 111 1.69 9.18 -15.77
C HIS A 111 3.16 8.76 -15.84
N ALA A 112 4.05 9.75 -15.93
CA ALA A 112 5.51 9.52 -15.88
C ALA A 112 5.96 9.13 -14.47
N ASP A 113 7.12 8.50 -14.37
CA ASP A 113 7.81 8.22 -13.10
C ASP A 113 7.00 7.37 -12.10
N VAL A 114 6.04 6.58 -12.59
CA VAL A 114 5.30 5.61 -11.79
C VAL A 114 6.01 4.27 -11.81
N TRP A 115 6.44 3.82 -10.65
CA TRP A 115 7.01 2.48 -10.49
C TRP A 115 5.90 1.44 -10.28
N LEU A 116 5.63 0.63 -11.29
CA LEU A 116 4.73 -0.52 -11.19
C LEU A 116 5.48 -1.66 -10.52
N ALA A 117 5.20 -1.90 -9.26
CA ALA A 117 5.94 -2.83 -8.42
C ALA A 117 5.03 -3.82 -7.69
N THR A 118 5.60 -4.96 -7.34
CA THR A 118 4.99 -5.87 -6.37
C THR A 118 5.28 -5.40 -4.93
N ALA A 119 4.45 -5.81 -3.98
CA ALA A 119 4.68 -5.52 -2.56
C ALA A 119 6.06 -6.00 -2.08
N ARG A 120 6.57 -7.10 -2.64
CA ARG A 120 7.92 -7.61 -2.35
C ARG A 120 9.02 -6.63 -2.80
N GLU A 121 8.93 -6.12 -4.02
CA GLU A 121 9.90 -5.16 -4.56
C GLU A 121 9.92 -3.88 -3.74
N ILE A 122 8.73 -3.37 -3.37
CA ILE A 122 8.60 -2.22 -2.47
C ILE A 122 9.24 -2.50 -1.11
N ALA A 123 8.96 -3.67 -0.54
CA ALA A 123 9.53 -4.09 0.73
C ALA A 123 11.06 -4.20 0.68
N ASP A 124 11.61 -4.86 -0.32
CA ASP A 124 13.05 -5.05 -0.49
C ASP A 124 13.75 -3.69 -0.67
N TRP A 125 13.18 -2.79 -1.48
CA TRP A 125 13.70 -1.45 -1.68
C TRP A 125 13.69 -0.62 -0.38
N TYR A 126 12.57 -0.64 0.36
CA TYR A 126 12.45 0.07 1.63
C TYR A 126 13.43 -0.44 2.69
N LEU A 127 13.57 -1.77 2.82
CA LEU A 127 14.52 -2.39 3.75
C LEU A 127 15.96 -1.99 3.46
N GLN A 128 16.32 -1.85 2.19
CA GLN A 128 17.66 -1.49 1.76
C GLN A 128 17.99 0.00 1.99
N HIS A 129 17.02 0.90 1.76
CA HIS A 129 17.31 2.34 1.65
C HIS A 129 16.79 3.19 2.80
N HIS A 130 15.74 2.75 3.50
CA HIS A 130 14.99 3.58 4.45
C HIS A 130 14.80 2.98 5.83
N PHE A 131 14.80 1.66 5.99
CA PHE A 131 14.43 1.01 7.26
C PHE A 131 15.22 1.53 8.45
N ASP A 132 16.55 1.52 8.37
CA ASP A 132 17.40 1.91 9.48
C ASP A 132 17.32 3.43 9.78
N LYS A 133 17.13 4.26 8.75
CA LYS A 133 16.93 5.71 8.89
C LYS A 133 15.63 6.06 9.64
N ALA A 134 14.57 5.31 9.39
CA ALA A 134 13.27 5.53 10.03
C ALA A 134 13.30 5.29 11.55
N PHE A 135 14.11 4.33 12.02
CA PHE A 135 14.30 4.09 13.46
C PHE A 135 15.14 5.18 14.14
N VAL A 136 16.18 5.67 13.49
CA VAL A 136 17.02 6.78 14.02
C VAL A 136 16.18 8.04 14.21
N TYR A 137 15.33 8.37 13.25
CA TYR A 137 14.43 9.54 13.36
C TYR A 137 13.45 9.44 14.54
N ARG A 138 12.91 8.25 14.81
CA ARG A 138 12.00 8.02 15.95
C ARG A 138 12.71 8.06 17.29
N ALA A 139 13.91 7.52 17.39
CA ALA A 139 14.72 7.57 18.60
C ALA A 139 15.09 9.01 18.99
N GLY A 140 15.42 9.88 18.03
CA GLY A 140 15.70 11.30 18.25
C GLY A 140 14.48 12.10 18.72
N LYS A 141 13.26 11.75 18.30
CA LYS A 141 12.03 12.43 18.75
C LYS A 141 11.59 12.04 20.16
N THR A 142 11.92 10.83 20.63
CA THR A 142 11.62 10.40 22.01
C THR A 142 12.54 11.06 23.05
N ALA A 143 13.72 11.50 22.65
CA ALA A 143 14.66 12.21 23.52
C ALA A 143 14.35 13.72 23.69
N ALA A 144 13.42 14.28 22.91
CA ALA A 144 13.09 15.72 22.87
C ALA A 144 11.72 16.06 23.49
N ARG A 145 11.23 15.27 24.46
CA ARG A 145 10.09 15.70 25.30
C ARG A 145 10.61 16.10 26.66
N PRO A 146 10.44 17.40 27.04
CA PRO A 146 10.72 17.89 28.41
C PRO A 146 9.76 17.23 29.43
#